data_a3d768078be7091460da89a5dcd2e2cb
#
_entry.id   a3d768078be7091460da89a5dcd2e2cb
#
_cell.length_a   1.000
_cell.length_b   1.000
_cell.length_c   1.000
_cell.angle_alpha   90.00
_cell.angle_beta   90.00
_cell.angle_gamma   90.00
#
_symmetry.space_group_name_H-M   'P 1'
#
loop_
_entity.id
_entity.type
_entity.pdbx_description
1 polymer ?
#
loop_
_entity_poly.entity_id
_entity_poly.type
_entity_poly.pdbx_seq_one_letter_code
_entity_poly.pdbx_strand_id
1 'polypeptide(L)'
;MTTIAPTTQPLTATPQEVVSRLVARARTAMQTLEDSDQARVDEAVTALCWSIYEDNRARELAELAVRDTGLGNARDKIVKNQRKNFGALRDLLRVRTVGVIEDDPATGIVKYAKPVGVVGAVTPSTNPAATPVNKAMMAIKGRNAIVIAPSPSGWATTERTVGYMRAELAKAGFPEDLVQILPKPVTKEITHALMAAVDLVVVTGSQSNVRAAYGSGTPAIGVGAGNVPVIIDASADLDDAAGKICASKIFDNATSCSSENSVTILDAVYEDAVAALERAGGYRATPAECKRIEAALWQDGKLNRHLIARGCEILAKAADLPAAAGVAKFLMVEDEGVGPDHPFSGEKLSLVLTVYRAADFAAAKRHVQSILDHQGAGHSVGIHTADSDQGRALAEELKVVRVLVNQAHTFGNGGSFTNGLNFTLSMGCGTWAGNSISENLNYRHFINVTHLVTEIPEDRPSEEAVFGAYWEKYGR
;
A
#
# COMPACT_ATOMS: atom_id res chain seq x y z
N MET A 1 46.29 49.40 2.62
CA MET A 1 46.03 47.97 2.88
C MET A 1 44.56 47.85 3.33
N THR A 2 43.68 47.49 2.40
CA THR A 2 42.26 47.39 2.62
C THR A 2 41.94 45.96 3.01
N THR A 3 41.58 45.75 4.25
CA THR A 3 41.22 44.43 4.81
C THR A 3 39.82 44.05 4.28
N ILE A 4 39.78 43.01 3.45
CA ILE A 4 38.53 42.40 2.95
C ILE A 4 37.97 41.57 4.11
N ALA A 5 36.78 41.95 4.57
CA ALA A 5 36.03 41.17 5.56
C ALA A 5 35.61 39.79 4.98
N PRO A 6 35.62 38.70 5.79
CA PRO A 6 35.24 37.40 5.31
C PRO A 6 33.75 37.40 4.97
N THR A 7 33.45 37.01 3.74
CA THR A 7 32.08 36.73 3.27
C THR A 7 31.48 35.60 4.12
N THR A 8 30.52 35.94 4.97
CA THR A 8 29.71 34.96 5.69
C THR A 8 28.97 34.10 4.65
N GLN A 9 29.32 32.81 4.59
CA GLN A 9 28.52 31.81 3.87
C GLN A 9 27.06 31.87 4.38
N PRO A 10 26.06 31.77 3.50
CA PRO A 10 24.68 31.75 3.95
C PRO A 10 24.51 30.57 4.90
N LEU A 11 24.03 30.81 6.10
CA LEU A 11 23.56 29.79 7.06
C LEU A 11 22.62 28.85 6.32
N THR A 12 23.02 27.60 6.17
CA THR A 12 22.15 26.56 5.59
C THR A 12 20.90 26.45 6.46
N ALA A 13 19.72 26.67 5.86
CA ALA A 13 18.44 26.65 6.59
C ALA A 13 18.26 25.31 7.34
N THR A 14 17.79 25.37 8.56
CA THR A 14 17.49 24.20 9.37
C THR A 14 16.35 23.36 8.75
N PRO A 15 16.24 22.06 9.06
CA PRO A 15 15.11 21.24 8.62
C PRO A 15 13.74 21.87 8.94
N GLN A 16 13.61 22.48 10.12
CA GLN A 16 12.39 23.14 10.57
C GLN A 16 12.06 24.37 9.70
N GLU A 17 13.04 25.22 9.38
CA GLU A 17 12.82 26.39 8.52
C GLU A 17 12.45 26.00 7.08
N VAL A 18 13.07 24.95 6.54
CA VAL A 18 12.73 24.43 5.21
C VAL A 18 11.29 23.94 5.19
N VAL A 19 10.91 23.12 6.16
CA VAL A 19 9.57 22.56 6.28
C VAL A 19 8.53 23.67 6.52
N SER A 20 8.78 24.62 7.41
CA SER A 20 7.87 25.71 7.69
C SER A 20 7.55 26.53 6.43
N ARG A 21 8.54 26.80 5.58
CA ARG A 21 8.33 27.48 4.29
C ARG A 21 7.46 26.65 3.33
N LEU A 22 7.70 25.35 3.23
CA LEU A 22 6.89 24.46 2.38
C LEU A 22 5.43 24.41 2.87
N VAL A 23 5.22 24.22 4.18
CA VAL A 23 3.87 24.18 4.76
C VAL A 23 3.15 25.52 4.61
N ALA A 24 3.82 26.66 4.80
CA ALA A 24 3.22 27.98 4.59
C ALA A 24 2.75 28.19 3.13
N ARG A 25 3.59 27.83 2.14
CA ARG A 25 3.23 27.87 0.73
C ARG A 25 2.05 26.93 0.42
N ALA A 26 2.05 25.73 0.99
CA ALA A 26 0.96 24.77 0.85
C ALA A 26 -0.36 25.35 1.38
N ARG A 27 -0.36 25.99 2.56
CA ARG A 27 -1.55 26.62 3.13
C ARG A 27 -2.07 27.77 2.24
N THR A 28 -1.18 28.60 1.72
CA THR A 28 -1.58 29.67 0.77
C THR A 28 -2.19 29.09 -0.50
N ALA A 29 -1.59 28.01 -1.05
CA ALA A 29 -2.14 27.34 -2.23
C ALA A 29 -3.53 26.73 -1.96
N MET A 30 -3.75 26.15 -0.77
CA MET A 30 -5.06 25.60 -0.38
C MET A 30 -6.20 26.59 -0.40
N GLN A 31 -5.95 27.87 -0.09
CA GLN A 31 -6.98 28.92 -0.07
C GLN A 31 -7.71 29.00 -1.42
N THR A 32 -7.03 28.72 -2.53
CA THR A 32 -7.65 28.70 -3.86
C THR A 32 -8.68 27.58 -4.06
N LEU A 33 -8.67 26.57 -3.18
CA LEU A 33 -9.62 25.45 -3.22
C LEU A 33 -10.83 25.66 -2.27
N GLU A 34 -10.82 26.69 -1.41
CA GLU A 34 -11.87 26.89 -0.41
C GLU A 34 -13.24 27.08 -1.07
N ASP A 35 -13.31 27.89 -2.11
CA ASP A 35 -14.53 28.22 -2.86
C ASP A 35 -14.76 27.30 -4.08
N SER A 36 -13.90 26.29 -4.29
CA SER A 36 -14.04 25.36 -5.41
C SER A 36 -15.26 24.46 -5.23
N ASP A 37 -16.06 24.34 -6.29
CA ASP A 37 -17.11 23.35 -6.38
C ASP A 37 -16.55 21.93 -6.65
N GLN A 38 -17.44 20.93 -6.67
CA GLN A 38 -17.02 19.54 -6.90
C GLN A 38 -16.37 19.34 -8.27
N ALA A 39 -16.89 20.00 -9.31
CA ALA A 39 -16.39 19.86 -10.68
C ALA A 39 -14.96 20.41 -10.80
N ARG A 40 -14.70 21.53 -10.16
CA ARG A 40 -13.36 22.14 -10.14
C ARG A 40 -12.34 21.26 -9.40
N VAL A 41 -12.72 20.66 -8.27
CA VAL A 41 -11.87 19.70 -7.53
C VAL A 41 -11.63 18.46 -8.37
N ASP A 42 -12.65 17.94 -9.06
CA ASP A 42 -12.52 16.75 -9.92
C ASP A 42 -11.61 17.00 -11.13
N GLU A 43 -11.62 18.21 -11.68
CA GLU A 43 -10.67 18.64 -12.71
C GLU A 43 -9.23 18.60 -12.21
N ALA A 44 -8.94 19.12 -11.02
CA ALA A 44 -7.60 19.06 -10.41
C ALA A 44 -7.12 17.62 -10.20
N VAL A 45 -7.99 16.74 -9.68
CA VAL A 45 -7.68 15.32 -9.48
C VAL A 45 -7.43 14.60 -10.80
N THR A 46 -8.20 14.95 -11.85
CA THR A 46 -8.02 14.40 -13.21
C THR A 46 -6.69 14.86 -13.81
N ALA A 47 -6.30 16.12 -13.64
CA ALA A 47 -5.00 16.66 -14.07
C ALA A 47 -3.83 15.89 -13.39
N LEU A 48 -3.94 15.62 -12.09
CA LEU A 48 -2.96 14.83 -11.36
C LEU A 48 -2.84 13.40 -11.91
N CYS A 49 -3.94 12.73 -12.20
CA CYS A 49 -3.91 11.40 -12.80
C CYS A 49 -3.26 11.43 -14.19
N TRP A 50 -3.62 12.41 -15.02
CA TRP A 50 -3.06 12.56 -16.36
C TRP A 50 -1.55 12.78 -16.35
N SER A 51 -1.02 13.42 -15.32
CA SER A 51 0.42 13.67 -15.15
C SER A 51 1.29 12.42 -15.19
N ILE A 52 0.75 11.25 -14.83
CA ILE A 52 1.44 9.97 -14.82
C ILE A 52 0.82 8.94 -15.80
N TYR A 53 -0.40 9.16 -16.26
CA TYR A 53 -1.12 8.23 -17.13
C TYR A 53 -0.68 8.37 -18.60
N GLU A 54 -0.24 9.54 -19.04
CA GLU A 54 0.26 9.79 -20.40
C GLU A 54 1.44 8.87 -20.70
N ASP A 55 1.40 8.20 -21.86
CA ASP A 55 2.26 7.06 -22.19
C ASP A 55 3.77 7.36 -22.10
N ASN A 56 4.21 8.53 -22.61
CA ASN A 56 5.63 8.88 -22.58
C ASN A 56 6.12 9.16 -21.15
N ARG A 57 5.29 9.81 -20.34
CA ARG A 57 5.59 10.10 -18.93
C ARG A 57 5.56 8.82 -18.09
N ALA A 58 4.55 7.96 -18.30
CA ALA A 58 4.46 6.66 -17.63
C ALA A 58 5.72 5.83 -17.87
N ARG A 59 6.23 5.83 -19.12
CA ARG A 59 7.46 5.15 -19.53
C ARG A 59 8.70 5.79 -18.91
N GLU A 60 8.88 7.11 -19.09
CA GLU A 60 10.02 7.85 -18.52
C GLU A 60 10.13 7.63 -17.00
N LEU A 61 9.03 7.78 -16.27
CA LEU A 61 8.99 7.61 -14.82
C LEU A 61 9.26 6.16 -14.40
N ALA A 62 8.81 5.17 -15.17
CA ALA A 62 9.10 3.76 -14.90
C ALA A 62 10.58 3.43 -15.09
N GLU A 63 11.18 3.89 -16.19
CA GLU A 63 12.61 3.71 -16.47
C GLU A 63 13.48 4.44 -15.44
N LEU A 64 13.10 5.68 -15.08
CA LEU A 64 13.78 6.45 -14.04
C LEU A 64 13.70 5.74 -12.68
N ALA A 65 12.53 5.21 -12.30
CA ALA A 65 12.35 4.49 -11.04
C ALA A 65 13.25 3.25 -10.94
N VAL A 66 13.36 2.46 -12.00
CA VAL A 66 14.27 1.29 -12.02
C VAL A 66 15.73 1.73 -11.92
N ARG A 67 16.12 2.78 -12.64
CA ARG A 67 17.49 3.33 -12.59
C ARG A 67 17.87 3.86 -11.21
N ASP A 68 16.97 4.62 -10.57
CA ASP A 68 17.21 5.23 -9.27
C ASP A 68 17.27 4.22 -8.13
N THR A 69 16.32 3.26 -8.14
CA THR A 69 16.11 2.36 -7.01
C THR A 69 16.72 0.97 -7.22
N GLY A 70 16.91 0.58 -8.47
CA GLY A 70 17.29 -0.77 -8.85
C GLY A 70 16.20 -1.81 -8.59
N LEU A 71 14.95 -1.43 -8.32
CA LEU A 71 13.86 -2.31 -7.90
C LEU A 71 12.83 -2.52 -9.03
N GLY A 72 12.42 -3.78 -9.24
CA GLY A 72 11.38 -4.16 -10.19
C GLY A 72 11.83 -4.06 -11.65
N ASN A 73 10.90 -3.85 -12.55
CA ASN A 73 11.15 -3.69 -13.98
C ASN A 73 10.30 -2.58 -14.61
N ALA A 74 10.81 -1.96 -15.69
CA ALA A 74 10.15 -0.81 -16.32
C ALA A 74 8.78 -1.15 -16.91
N ARG A 75 8.62 -2.33 -17.55
CA ARG A 75 7.37 -2.76 -18.19
C ARG A 75 6.21 -2.77 -17.18
N ASP A 76 6.42 -3.42 -16.05
CA ASP A 76 5.38 -3.57 -15.04
C ASP A 76 5.13 -2.26 -14.27
N LYS A 77 6.18 -1.42 -14.12
CA LYS A 77 6.02 -0.09 -13.53
C LYS A 77 5.19 0.84 -14.40
N ILE A 78 5.28 0.76 -15.75
CA ILE A 78 4.38 1.48 -16.66
C ILE A 78 2.93 1.09 -16.36
N VAL A 79 2.64 -0.22 -16.37
CA VAL A 79 1.30 -0.75 -16.07
C VAL A 79 0.84 -0.29 -14.67
N LYS A 80 1.71 -0.32 -13.68
CA LYS A 80 1.40 0.12 -12.32
C LYS A 80 1.09 1.61 -12.26
N ASN A 81 1.90 2.45 -12.91
CA ASN A 81 1.71 3.90 -12.99
C ASN A 81 0.35 4.25 -13.57
N GLN A 82 -0.03 3.60 -14.67
CA GLN A 82 -1.30 3.85 -15.34
C GLN A 82 -2.46 3.21 -14.57
N ARG A 83 -2.48 1.88 -14.41
CA ARG A 83 -3.63 1.14 -13.90
C ARG A 83 -4.05 1.56 -12.48
N LYS A 84 -3.09 1.74 -11.56
CA LYS A 84 -3.41 2.05 -10.16
C LYS A 84 -3.96 3.47 -10.01
N ASN A 85 -3.40 4.44 -10.71
CA ASN A 85 -3.87 5.82 -10.62
C ASN A 85 -5.17 6.05 -11.40
N PHE A 86 -5.35 5.40 -12.55
CA PHE A 86 -6.62 5.45 -13.29
C PHE A 86 -7.77 4.82 -12.50
N GLY A 87 -7.51 3.68 -11.84
CA GLY A 87 -8.50 3.07 -10.95
C GLY A 87 -8.85 3.96 -9.75
N ALA A 88 -7.85 4.60 -9.14
CA ALA A 88 -8.09 5.56 -8.06
C ALA A 88 -8.88 6.78 -8.56
N LEU A 89 -8.58 7.30 -9.75
CA LEU A 89 -9.37 8.39 -10.36
C LEU A 89 -10.84 7.97 -10.53
N ARG A 90 -11.09 6.76 -11.10
CA ARG A 90 -12.46 6.21 -11.21
C ARG A 90 -13.21 6.28 -9.88
N ASP A 91 -12.55 5.82 -8.80
CA ASP A 91 -13.18 5.77 -7.47
C ASP A 91 -13.43 7.19 -6.93
N LEU A 92 -12.49 8.10 -7.12
CA LEU A 92 -12.59 9.48 -6.66
C LEU A 92 -13.66 10.29 -7.40
N LEU A 93 -13.84 10.07 -8.72
CA LEU A 93 -14.88 10.75 -9.50
C LEU A 93 -16.31 10.29 -9.15
N ARG A 94 -16.46 9.15 -8.48
CA ARG A 94 -17.77 8.60 -8.06
C ARG A 94 -18.26 9.14 -6.71
N VAL A 95 -17.45 9.94 -6.02
CA VAL A 95 -17.74 10.38 -4.66
C VAL A 95 -17.75 11.89 -4.54
N ARG A 96 -18.62 12.39 -3.68
CA ARG A 96 -18.72 13.81 -3.35
C ARG A 96 -17.86 14.13 -2.12
N THR A 97 -17.07 15.22 -2.22
CA THR A 97 -16.17 15.67 -1.15
C THR A 97 -16.23 17.19 -0.94
N VAL A 98 -17.21 17.86 -1.56
CA VAL A 98 -17.43 19.31 -1.46
C VAL A 98 -18.87 19.57 -1.06
N GLY A 99 -19.06 20.43 -0.05
CA GLY A 99 -20.37 20.78 0.47
C GLY A 99 -21.04 19.61 1.21
N VAL A 100 -22.33 19.46 1.01
CA VAL A 100 -23.13 18.37 1.60
C VAL A 100 -22.74 17.05 0.95
N ILE A 101 -22.33 16.09 1.76
CA ILE A 101 -21.97 14.71 1.34
C ILE A 101 -23.00 13.66 1.76
N GLU A 102 -23.82 13.98 2.73
CA GLU A 102 -24.92 13.14 3.20
C GLU A 102 -26.00 14.04 3.82
N ASP A 103 -27.25 13.74 3.55
CA ASP A 103 -28.43 14.42 4.12
C ASP A 103 -29.43 13.32 4.49
N ASP A 104 -29.62 13.12 5.79
CA ASP A 104 -30.51 12.10 6.32
C ASP A 104 -31.59 12.73 7.19
N PRO A 105 -32.77 13.02 6.62
CA PRO A 105 -33.90 13.60 7.36
C PRO A 105 -34.42 12.71 8.48
N ALA A 106 -34.22 11.39 8.42
CA ALA A 106 -34.70 10.48 9.46
C ALA A 106 -33.94 10.62 10.77
N THR A 107 -32.64 10.92 10.68
CA THR A 107 -31.78 11.18 11.86
C THR A 107 -31.61 12.67 12.13
N GLY A 108 -32.11 13.55 11.27
CA GLY A 108 -31.92 14.99 11.37
C GLY A 108 -30.46 15.45 11.17
N ILE A 109 -29.63 14.65 10.47
CA ILE A 109 -28.20 14.91 10.32
C ILE A 109 -27.88 15.24 8.87
N VAL A 110 -27.22 16.40 8.68
CA VAL A 110 -26.60 16.77 7.39
C VAL A 110 -25.10 16.80 7.59
N LYS A 111 -24.33 16.11 6.72
CA LYS A 111 -22.87 16.04 6.80
C LYS A 111 -22.22 16.88 5.73
N TYR A 112 -21.28 17.73 6.15
CA TYR A 112 -20.48 18.60 5.29
C TYR A 112 -19.02 18.16 5.28
N ALA A 113 -18.45 17.95 4.10
CA ALA A 113 -17.03 17.68 3.97
C ALA A 113 -16.19 18.96 4.14
N LYS A 114 -15.13 18.86 4.93
CA LYS A 114 -14.13 19.92 5.19
C LYS A 114 -12.73 19.37 4.90
N PRO A 115 -11.77 20.20 4.46
CA PRO A 115 -10.39 19.76 4.33
C PRO A 115 -9.79 19.40 5.69
N VAL A 116 -8.81 18.51 5.70
CA VAL A 116 -8.00 18.22 6.91
C VAL A 116 -6.87 19.24 7.07
N GLY A 117 -6.37 19.82 5.98
CA GLY A 117 -5.27 20.77 5.99
C GLY A 117 -4.11 20.37 5.07
N VAL A 118 -2.88 20.65 5.48
CA VAL A 118 -1.68 20.21 4.77
C VAL A 118 -1.35 18.78 5.12
N VAL A 119 -1.19 17.93 4.10
CA VAL A 119 -0.84 16.51 4.25
C VAL A 119 0.65 16.30 4.08
N GLY A 120 1.32 15.66 5.04
CA GLY A 120 2.68 15.17 4.91
C GLY A 120 2.69 13.71 4.46
N ALA A 121 3.20 13.42 3.27
CA ALA A 121 3.15 12.08 2.69
C ALA A 121 4.54 11.44 2.59
N VAL A 122 4.81 10.42 3.41
CA VAL A 122 6.04 9.61 3.27
C VAL A 122 5.79 8.50 2.26
N THR A 123 6.68 8.39 1.26
CA THR A 123 6.52 7.45 0.14
C THR A 123 7.71 6.50 -0.02
N PRO A 124 7.46 5.23 -0.42
CA PRO A 124 8.47 4.18 -0.46
C PRO A 124 9.32 4.24 -1.74
N SER A 125 10.48 3.57 -1.71
CA SER A 125 11.33 3.37 -2.89
C SER A 125 10.74 2.40 -3.91
N THR A 126 9.85 1.50 -3.50
CA THR A 126 9.25 0.49 -4.39
C THR A 126 8.36 1.09 -5.47
N ASN A 127 7.72 2.24 -5.17
CA ASN A 127 6.80 2.92 -6.09
C ASN A 127 6.98 4.45 -6.01
N PRO A 128 8.14 5.00 -6.44
CA PRO A 128 8.48 6.41 -6.25
C PRO A 128 7.70 7.37 -7.17
N ALA A 129 6.99 6.87 -8.17
CA ALA A 129 6.10 7.65 -9.03
C ALA A 129 4.61 7.43 -8.69
N ALA A 130 4.13 6.18 -8.72
CA ALA A 130 2.70 5.88 -8.58
C ALA A 130 2.14 6.27 -7.20
N THR A 131 2.87 6.01 -6.10
CA THR A 131 2.40 6.31 -4.74
C THR A 131 2.25 7.81 -4.47
N PRO A 132 3.19 8.70 -4.86
CA PRO A 132 3.02 10.15 -4.75
C PRO A 132 1.75 10.67 -5.43
N VAL A 133 1.50 10.26 -6.68
CA VAL A 133 0.30 10.69 -7.43
C VAL A 133 -0.97 10.17 -6.77
N ASN A 134 -1.00 8.90 -6.36
CA ASN A 134 -2.15 8.31 -5.69
C ASN A 134 -2.55 9.08 -4.42
N LYS A 135 -1.56 9.43 -3.58
CA LYS A 135 -1.78 10.22 -2.37
C LYS A 135 -2.17 11.66 -2.69
N ALA A 136 -1.54 12.28 -3.70
CA ALA A 136 -1.86 13.64 -4.11
C ALA A 136 -3.31 13.76 -4.62
N MET A 137 -3.78 12.80 -5.42
CA MET A 137 -5.18 12.78 -5.88
C MET A 137 -6.15 12.70 -4.70
N MET A 138 -5.90 11.85 -3.70
CA MET A 138 -6.76 11.73 -2.52
C MET A 138 -6.73 13.01 -1.66
N ALA A 139 -5.56 13.62 -1.47
CA ALA A 139 -5.41 14.87 -0.73
C ALA A 139 -6.16 16.02 -1.42
N ILE A 140 -5.93 16.22 -2.72
CA ILE A 140 -6.59 17.29 -3.50
C ILE A 140 -8.11 17.05 -3.61
N LYS A 141 -8.55 15.79 -3.69
CA LYS A 141 -9.99 15.46 -3.64
C LYS A 141 -10.66 15.98 -2.36
N GLY A 142 -9.95 15.99 -1.24
CA GLY A 142 -10.37 16.60 0.03
C GLY A 142 -10.09 18.11 0.14
N ARG A 143 -9.67 18.77 -0.93
CA ARG A 143 -9.27 20.19 -0.97
C ARG A 143 -8.07 20.51 -0.06
N ASN A 144 -7.16 19.56 0.12
CA ASN A 144 -5.93 19.73 0.89
C ASN A 144 -4.75 20.05 -0.04
N ALA A 145 -3.65 20.54 0.53
CA ALA A 145 -2.35 20.52 -0.11
C ALA A 145 -1.51 19.35 0.43
N ILE A 146 -0.47 18.95 -0.32
CA ILE A 146 0.37 17.83 0.06
C ILE A 146 1.86 18.17 -0.10
N VAL A 147 2.66 17.78 0.91
CA VAL A 147 4.12 17.81 0.87
C VAL A 147 4.64 16.39 0.93
N ILE A 148 5.36 15.96 -0.11
CA ILE A 148 5.85 14.59 -0.26
C ILE A 148 7.26 14.48 0.31
N ALA A 149 7.46 13.51 1.22
CA ALA A 149 8.76 13.07 1.72
C ALA A 149 9.13 11.74 1.04
N PRO A 150 9.90 11.75 -0.04
CA PRO A 150 10.26 10.53 -0.75
C PRO A 150 11.35 9.75 -0.04
N SER A 151 11.46 8.46 -0.36
CA SER A 151 12.66 7.69 -0.04
C SER A 151 13.89 8.31 -0.72
N PRO A 152 15.05 8.37 -0.06
CA PRO A 152 16.26 8.95 -0.66
C PRO A 152 16.66 8.34 -2.01
N SER A 153 16.51 7.02 -2.18
CA SER A 153 16.82 6.32 -3.43
C SER A 153 15.81 6.58 -4.56
N GLY A 154 14.59 6.97 -4.24
CA GLY A 154 13.56 7.29 -5.24
C GLY A 154 13.34 8.79 -5.45
N TRP A 155 14.20 9.63 -4.89
CA TRP A 155 13.99 11.08 -4.87
C TRP A 155 13.89 11.68 -6.27
N ALA A 156 14.80 11.35 -7.19
CA ALA A 156 14.82 11.95 -8.53
C ALA A 156 13.56 11.56 -9.33
N THR A 157 13.11 10.31 -9.20
CA THR A 157 11.85 9.86 -9.78
C THR A 157 10.65 10.64 -9.20
N THR A 158 10.60 10.80 -7.87
CA THR A 158 9.51 11.53 -7.21
C THR A 158 9.53 13.01 -7.57
N GLU A 159 10.70 13.65 -7.63
CA GLU A 159 10.84 15.05 -8.08
C GLU A 159 10.31 15.24 -9.50
N ARG A 160 10.69 14.35 -10.41
CA ARG A 160 10.19 14.38 -11.80
C ARG A 160 8.67 14.22 -11.85
N THR A 161 8.14 13.29 -11.04
CA THR A 161 6.70 13.06 -10.90
C THR A 161 5.97 14.30 -10.37
N VAL A 162 6.51 14.94 -9.32
CA VAL A 162 5.96 16.19 -8.77
C VAL A 162 6.02 17.31 -9.82
N GLY A 163 7.09 17.40 -10.60
CA GLY A 163 7.20 18.35 -11.71
C GLY A 163 6.05 18.18 -12.72
N TYR A 164 5.73 16.95 -13.09
CA TYR A 164 4.59 16.69 -13.99
C TYR A 164 3.24 17.01 -13.35
N MET A 165 3.03 16.67 -12.08
CA MET A 165 1.79 17.04 -11.35
C MET A 165 1.59 18.56 -11.31
N ARG A 166 2.64 19.30 -10.98
CA ARG A 166 2.61 20.78 -10.92
C ARG A 166 2.31 21.39 -12.29
N ALA A 167 2.95 20.89 -13.34
CA ALA A 167 2.72 21.36 -14.71
C ALA A 167 1.26 21.14 -15.16
N GLU A 168 0.66 19.99 -14.84
CA GLU A 168 -0.75 19.74 -15.19
C GLU A 168 -1.72 20.56 -14.32
N LEU A 169 -1.43 20.76 -13.03
CA LEU A 169 -2.19 21.69 -12.20
C LEU A 169 -2.15 23.12 -12.74
N ALA A 170 -0.97 23.62 -13.12
CA ALA A 170 -0.80 24.96 -13.69
C ALA A 170 -1.59 25.14 -15.00
N LYS A 171 -1.59 24.15 -15.89
CA LYS A 171 -2.42 24.15 -17.13
C LYS A 171 -3.90 24.26 -16.82
N ALA A 172 -4.37 23.60 -15.76
CA ALA A 172 -5.74 23.66 -15.30
C ALA A 172 -6.03 24.92 -14.44
N GLY A 173 -5.07 25.84 -14.29
CA GLY A 173 -5.21 27.09 -13.54
C GLY A 173 -5.23 26.91 -12.02
N PHE A 174 -4.59 25.86 -11.50
CA PHE A 174 -4.37 25.65 -10.07
C PHE A 174 -2.95 26.03 -9.66
N PRO A 175 -2.74 26.47 -8.41
CA PRO A 175 -1.40 26.71 -7.88
C PRO A 175 -0.55 25.44 -7.86
N GLU A 176 0.68 25.54 -8.34
CA GLU A 176 1.64 24.44 -8.31
C GLU A 176 1.98 23.99 -6.88
N ASP A 177 1.92 24.89 -5.91
CA ASP A 177 2.26 24.64 -4.50
C ASP A 177 1.22 23.80 -3.74
N LEU A 178 0.13 23.40 -4.40
CA LEU A 178 -0.76 22.35 -3.90
C LEU A 178 -0.03 21.00 -3.77
N VAL A 179 1.01 20.76 -4.57
CA VAL A 179 1.83 19.55 -4.50
C VAL A 179 3.30 19.96 -4.40
N GLN A 180 3.95 19.59 -3.32
CA GLN A 180 5.35 19.91 -3.06
C GLN A 180 6.14 18.66 -2.65
N ILE A 181 7.47 18.77 -2.69
CA ILE A 181 8.41 17.69 -2.32
C ILE A 181 9.49 18.25 -1.39
N LEU A 182 9.94 17.44 -0.43
CA LEU A 182 11.11 17.77 0.36
C LEU A 182 12.37 17.84 -0.51
N PRO A 183 13.19 18.89 -0.37
CA PRO A 183 14.46 19.01 -1.11
C PRO A 183 15.49 17.98 -0.65
N LYS A 184 16.50 17.71 -1.50
CA LYS A 184 17.69 16.95 -1.08
C LYS A 184 18.56 17.76 -0.11
N PRO A 185 19.23 17.06 0.84
CA PRO A 185 19.11 15.64 1.16
C PRO A 185 17.86 15.34 2.00
N VAL A 186 17.13 14.25 1.67
CA VAL A 186 16.01 13.80 2.51
C VAL A 186 16.57 12.96 3.66
N THR A 187 16.70 13.59 4.81
CA THR A 187 17.18 12.96 6.05
C THR A 187 16.01 12.57 6.96
N LYS A 188 16.32 11.83 8.03
CA LYS A 188 15.30 11.52 9.05
C LYS A 188 14.81 12.78 9.76
N GLU A 189 15.72 13.72 10.01
CA GLU A 189 15.43 14.98 10.73
C GLU A 189 14.43 15.84 9.95
N ILE A 190 14.62 16.03 8.64
CA ILE A 190 13.69 16.83 7.82
C ILE A 190 12.35 16.09 7.64
N THR A 191 12.36 14.74 7.57
CA THR A 191 11.15 13.94 7.49
C THR A 191 10.35 14.03 8.80
N HIS A 192 11.01 13.96 9.96
CA HIS A 192 10.36 14.14 11.26
C HIS A 192 9.85 15.57 11.45
N ALA A 193 10.62 16.58 11.00
CA ALA A 193 10.15 17.96 11.01
C ALA A 193 8.86 18.14 10.18
N LEU A 194 8.78 17.50 9.01
CA LEU A 194 7.55 17.49 8.20
C LEU A 194 6.39 16.83 8.95
N MET A 195 6.61 15.65 9.54
CA MET A 195 5.58 14.93 10.28
C MET A 195 5.00 15.77 11.43
N ALA A 196 5.83 16.58 12.10
CA ALA A 196 5.41 17.44 13.22
C ALA A 196 4.75 18.75 12.78
N ALA A 197 4.90 19.18 11.52
CA ALA A 197 4.47 20.49 11.05
C ALA A 197 3.19 20.50 10.23
N VAL A 198 2.73 19.34 9.78
CA VAL A 198 1.52 19.17 8.95
C VAL A 198 0.29 18.84 9.79
N ASP A 199 -0.89 18.84 9.16
CA ASP A 199 -2.17 18.56 9.83
C ASP A 199 -2.53 17.07 9.80
N LEU A 200 -2.03 16.33 8.81
CA LEU A 200 -2.20 14.88 8.67
C LEU A 200 -0.92 14.25 8.09
N VAL A 201 -0.43 13.19 8.71
CA VAL A 201 0.70 12.39 8.20
C VAL A 201 0.18 11.10 7.57
N VAL A 202 0.61 10.79 6.33
CA VAL A 202 0.26 9.54 5.63
C VAL A 202 1.53 8.82 5.21
N VAL A 203 1.82 7.68 5.83
CA VAL A 203 3.06 6.91 5.61
C VAL A 203 2.78 5.60 4.89
N THR A 204 3.50 5.36 3.80
CA THR A 204 3.61 4.03 3.17
C THR A 204 5.10 3.68 3.10
N GLY A 205 5.50 2.61 3.79
CA GLY A 205 6.91 2.21 3.80
C GLY A 205 7.31 1.39 5.02
N SER A 206 8.52 1.65 5.53
CA SER A 206 9.08 0.87 6.62
C SER A 206 8.33 1.04 7.95
N GLN A 207 8.32 -0.01 8.77
CA GLN A 207 7.73 0.04 10.11
C GLN A 207 8.35 1.12 11.01
N SER A 208 9.62 1.47 10.77
CA SER A 208 10.27 2.57 11.51
C SER A 208 9.65 3.93 11.17
N ASN A 209 9.32 4.18 9.89
CA ASN A 209 8.63 5.41 9.50
C ASN A 209 7.17 5.44 10.00
N VAL A 210 6.50 4.29 10.02
CA VAL A 210 5.14 4.18 10.58
C VAL A 210 5.14 4.50 12.07
N ARG A 211 6.07 3.93 12.84
CA ARG A 211 6.24 4.25 14.27
C ARG A 211 6.58 5.73 14.50
N ALA A 212 7.46 6.31 13.67
CA ALA A 212 7.81 7.73 13.77
C ALA A 212 6.60 8.63 13.51
N ALA A 213 5.74 8.30 12.55
CA ALA A 213 4.51 9.03 12.27
C ALA A 213 3.54 8.99 13.45
N TYR A 214 3.27 7.83 14.02
CA TYR A 214 2.40 7.72 15.20
C TYR A 214 2.99 8.39 16.45
N GLY A 215 4.31 8.52 16.55
CA GLY A 215 5.00 9.23 17.62
C GLY A 215 5.20 10.75 17.38
N SER A 216 4.77 11.28 16.21
CA SER A 216 5.02 12.68 15.83
C SER A 216 4.16 13.71 16.58
N GLY A 217 3.08 13.28 17.22
CA GLY A 217 2.06 14.16 17.82
C GLY A 217 1.02 14.69 16.83
N THR A 218 1.20 14.44 15.53
CA THR A 218 0.23 14.78 14.45
C THR A 218 -0.65 13.56 14.15
N PRO A 219 -1.96 13.73 13.86
CA PRO A 219 -2.80 12.66 13.36
C PRO A 219 -2.12 11.93 12.20
N ALA A 220 -2.04 10.59 12.30
CA ALA A 220 -1.26 9.82 11.34
C ALA A 220 -1.99 8.56 10.86
N ILE A 221 -1.75 8.23 9.58
CA ILE A 221 -2.16 6.97 8.94
C ILE A 221 -0.90 6.30 8.42
N GLY A 222 -0.55 5.17 9.03
CA GLY A 222 0.61 4.38 8.64
C GLY A 222 0.17 3.03 8.09
N VAL A 223 0.79 2.63 6.97
CA VAL A 223 0.66 1.27 6.42
C VAL A 223 2.06 0.72 6.17
N GLY A 224 2.31 -0.48 6.65
CA GLY A 224 3.65 -1.06 6.68
C GLY A 224 3.83 -2.29 5.81
N ALA A 225 4.66 -3.22 6.29
CA ALA A 225 5.01 -4.45 5.61
C ALA A 225 3.81 -5.39 5.44
N GLY A 226 3.78 -6.12 4.33
CA GLY A 226 2.89 -7.24 4.09
C GLY A 226 3.61 -8.57 4.30
N ASN A 227 2.86 -9.64 4.32
CA ASN A 227 3.32 -11.01 4.17
C ASN A 227 2.12 -11.85 3.77
N VAL A 228 1.90 -12.01 2.46
CA VAL A 228 0.67 -12.60 1.94
C VAL A 228 0.77 -14.12 1.86
N PRO A 229 0.07 -14.87 2.73
CA PRO A 229 -0.15 -16.28 2.54
C PRO A 229 -1.37 -16.53 1.66
N VAL A 230 -1.34 -17.62 0.89
CA VAL A 230 -2.45 -18.08 0.04
C VAL A 230 -2.73 -19.54 0.32
N ILE A 231 -3.99 -19.95 0.30
CA ILE A 231 -4.41 -21.35 0.40
C ILE A 231 -4.82 -21.86 -0.98
N ILE A 232 -4.37 -23.04 -1.37
CA ILE A 232 -4.94 -23.81 -2.49
C ILE A 232 -5.73 -24.97 -1.88
N ASP A 233 -7.05 -24.89 -1.99
CA ASP A 233 -7.98 -25.89 -1.50
C ASP A 233 -8.12 -27.08 -2.48
N ALA A 234 -8.60 -28.20 -1.97
CA ALA A 234 -8.84 -29.41 -2.77
C ALA A 234 -9.84 -29.24 -3.91
N SER A 235 -10.74 -28.25 -3.81
CA SER A 235 -11.75 -27.96 -4.82
C SER A 235 -11.28 -26.90 -5.86
N ALA A 236 -10.05 -26.37 -5.73
CA ALA A 236 -9.54 -25.33 -6.59
C ALA A 236 -9.34 -25.81 -8.03
N ASP A 237 -9.58 -24.92 -9.00
CA ASP A 237 -9.00 -25.09 -10.33
C ASP A 237 -7.50 -24.77 -10.25
N LEU A 238 -6.69 -25.83 -10.31
CA LEU A 238 -5.25 -25.74 -10.02
C LEU A 238 -4.48 -24.96 -11.06
N ASP A 239 -4.85 -25.05 -12.34
CA ASP A 239 -4.18 -24.32 -13.42
C ASP A 239 -4.54 -22.83 -13.38
N ASP A 240 -5.81 -22.48 -13.09
CA ASP A 240 -6.26 -21.09 -12.86
C ASP A 240 -5.57 -20.50 -11.63
N ALA A 241 -5.51 -21.24 -10.52
CA ALA A 241 -4.84 -20.82 -9.29
C ALA A 241 -3.34 -20.56 -9.53
N ALA A 242 -2.64 -21.51 -10.15
CA ALA A 242 -1.22 -21.39 -10.46
C ALA A 242 -0.95 -20.22 -11.42
N GLY A 243 -1.79 -20.03 -12.43
CA GLY A 243 -1.71 -18.89 -13.36
C GLY A 243 -1.85 -17.54 -12.66
N LYS A 244 -2.81 -17.41 -11.75
CA LYS A 244 -3.06 -16.19 -10.95
C LYS A 244 -1.92 -15.91 -9.98
N ILE A 245 -1.45 -16.93 -9.26
CA ILE A 245 -0.30 -16.83 -8.34
C ILE A 245 0.95 -16.40 -9.11
N CYS A 246 1.24 -17.05 -10.25
CA CYS A 246 2.36 -16.68 -11.10
C CYS A 246 2.27 -15.22 -11.55
N ALA A 247 1.15 -14.82 -12.16
CA ALA A 247 0.95 -13.46 -12.66
C ALA A 247 1.14 -12.39 -11.57
N SER A 248 0.65 -12.68 -10.37
CA SER A 248 0.78 -11.81 -9.20
C SER A 248 2.22 -11.77 -8.67
N LYS A 249 2.86 -12.95 -8.55
CA LYS A 249 4.21 -13.09 -8.00
C LYS A 249 5.26 -12.38 -8.85
N ILE A 250 5.20 -12.53 -10.18
CA ILE A 250 6.22 -11.98 -11.08
C ILE A 250 6.06 -10.48 -11.32
N PHE A 251 4.88 -9.91 -11.06
CA PHE A 251 4.60 -8.51 -11.35
C PHE A 251 5.55 -7.57 -10.63
N ASP A 252 6.28 -6.79 -11.40
CA ASP A 252 7.30 -5.84 -10.94
C ASP A 252 8.33 -6.50 -10.00
N ASN A 253 8.69 -7.77 -10.29
CA ASN A 253 9.60 -8.60 -9.50
C ASN A 253 9.23 -8.67 -8.01
N ALA A 254 7.95 -8.80 -7.70
CA ALA A 254 7.43 -8.86 -6.34
C ALA A 254 7.73 -7.63 -5.46
N THR A 255 7.82 -6.43 -6.02
CA THR A 255 7.98 -5.18 -5.23
C THR A 255 6.76 -4.84 -4.39
N SER A 256 5.61 -5.47 -4.65
CA SER A 256 4.36 -5.21 -3.91
C SER A 256 4.30 -6.03 -2.63
N CYS A 257 3.95 -5.38 -1.50
CA CYS A 257 3.60 -6.08 -0.27
C CYS A 257 2.37 -7.00 -0.42
N SER A 258 1.63 -6.87 -1.54
CA SER A 258 0.50 -7.74 -1.90
C SER A 258 0.91 -8.93 -2.79
N SER A 259 2.19 -9.09 -3.12
CA SER A 259 2.65 -10.29 -3.84
C SER A 259 2.56 -11.50 -2.92
N GLU A 260 2.08 -12.62 -3.44
CA GLU A 260 2.02 -13.89 -2.71
C GLU A 260 3.42 -14.25 -2.19
N ASN A 261 3.54 -14.38 -0.89
CA ASN A 261 4.81 -14.68 -0.25
C ASN A 261 4.94 -16.16 0.03
N SER A 262 3.83 -16.81 0.32
CA SER A 262 3.74 -18.25 0.53
C SER A 262 2.41 -18.81 0.02
N VAL A 263 2.40 -20.10 -0.27
CA VAL A 263 1.22 -20.89 -0.59
C VAL A 263 1.15 -22.11 0.30
N THR A 264 -0.01 -22.32 0.94
CA THR A 264 -0.31 -23.51 1.74
C THR A 264 -1.29 -24.38 0.95
N ILE A 265 -0.85 -25.56 0.53
CA ILE A 265 -1.57 -26.46 -0.36
C ILE A 265 -2.12 -27.63 0.45
N LEU A 266 -3.41 -27.97 0.27
CA LEU A 266 -4.00 -29.13 0.92
C LEU A 266 -3.40 -30.43 0.39
N ASP A 267 -3.20 -31.39 1.28
CA ASP A 267 -2.54 -32.67 1.01
C ASP A 267 -3.14 -33.41 -0.18
N ALA A 268 -4.47 -33.40 -0.29
CA ALA A 268 -5.21 -34.08 -1.35
C ALA A 268 -4.87 -33.64 -2.77
N VAL A 269 -4.33 -32.42 -2.95
CA VAL A 269 -4.00 -31.83 -4.27
C VAL A 269 -2.55 -31.33 -4.32
N TYR A 270 -1.73 -31.67 -3.35
CA TYR A 270 -0.40 -31.06 -3.18
C TYR A 270 0.50 -31.24 -4.42
N GLU A 271 0.73 -32.47 -4.87
CA GLU A 271 1.63 -32.72 -5.99
C GLU A 271 1.07 -32.16 -7.31
N ASP A 272 -0.25 -32.25 -7.53
CA ASP A 272 -0.90 -31.69 -8.71
C ASP A 272 -0.83 -30.16 -8.74
N ALA A 273 -0.99 -29.50 -7.59
CA ALA A 273 -0.86 -28.06 -7.47
C ALA A 273 0.59 -27.60 -7.65
N VAL A 274 1.56 -28.32 -7.08
CA VAL A 274 2.99 -28.02 -7.32
C VAL A 274 3.32 -28.18 -8.80
N ALA A 275 2.86 -29.26 -9.46
CA ALA A 275 3.04 -29.45 -10.89
C ALA A 275 2.37 -28.34 -11.72
N ALA A 276 1.20 -27.83 -11.30
CA ALA A 276 0.54 -26.68 -11.95
C ALA A 276 1.38 -25.39 -11.80
N LEU A 277 1.97 -25.15 -10.63
CA LEU A 277 2.89 -24.02 -10.40
C LEU A 277 4.17 -24.14 -11.25
N GLU A 278 4.71 -25.35 -11.45
CA GLU A 278 5.83 -25.59 -12.36
C GLU A 278 5.44 -25.29 -13.82
N ARG A 279 4.27 -25.77 -14.26
CA ARG A 279 3.73 -25.43 -15.62
C ARG A 279 3.52 -23.92 -15.79
N ALA A 280 3.16 -23.20 -14.75
CA ALA A 280 3.03 -21.75 -14.78
C ALA A 280 4.38 -21.02 -14.87
N GLY A 281 5.49 -21.73 -14.64
CA GLY A 281 6.86 -21.22 -14.78
C GLY A 281 7.68 -21.19 -13.48
N GLY A 282 7.21 -21.85 -12.42
CA GLY A 282 7.95 -22.02 -11.16
C GLY A 282 9.08 -23.05 -11.29
N TYR A 283 10.19 -22.79 -10.62
CA TYR A 283 11.28 -23.74 -10.44
C TYR A 283 11.25 -24.31 -9.02
N ARG A 284 11.00 -25.61 -8.89
CA ARG A 284 11.01 -26.30 -7.59
C ARG A 284 12.46 -26.54 -7.16
N ALA A 285 12.91 -25.83 -6.14
CA ALA A 285 14.25 -25.97 -5.61
C ALA A 285 14.40 -27.27 -4.78
N THR A 286 15.52 -27.94 -4.94
CA THR A 286 15.88 -29.08 -4.07
C THR A 286 16.21 -28.59 -2.65
N PRO A 287 16.18 -29.46 -1.61
CA PRO A 287 16.54 -29.08 -0.24
C PRO A 287 17.94 -28.44 -0.11
N ALA A 288 18.90 -28.88 -0.93
CA ALA A 288 20.24 -28.29 -0.98
C ALA A 288 20.23 -26.89 -1.60
N GLU A 289 19.40 -26.68 -2.61
CA GLU A 289 19.21 -25.36 -3.25
C GLU A 289 18.46 -24.39 -2.35
N CYS A 290 17.46 -24.86 -1.59
CA CYS A 290 16.77 -24.05 -0.60
C CYS A 290 17.74 -23.42 0.41
N LYS A 291 18.71 -24.19 0.93
CA LYS A 291 19.76 -23.68 1.83
C LYS A 291 20.64 -22.61 1.17
N ARG A 292 20.96 -22.77 -0.12
CA ARG A 292 21.74 -21.77 -0.86
C ARG A 292 20.93 -20.49 -1.13
N ILE A 293 19.64 -20.63 -1.46
CA ILE A 293 18.72 -19.51 -1.62
C ILE A 293 18.60 -18.74 -0.31
N GLU A 294 18.44 -19.43 0.81
CA GLU A 294 18.37 -18.82 2.13
C GLU A 294 19.63 -18.03 2.44
N ALA A 295 20.81 -18.65 2.31
CA ALA A 295 22.10 -18.02 2.57
C ALA A 295 22.36 -16.79 1.67
N ALA A 296 21.83 -16.77 0.44
CA ALA A 296 21.93 -15.64 -0.47
C ALA A 296 20.97 -14.49 -0.08
N LEU A 297 19.69 -14.84 0.25
CA LEU A 297 18.65 -13.86 0.54
C LEU A 297 18.80 -13.19 1.90
N TRP A 298 19.35 -13.88 2.91
CA TRP A 298 19.54 -13.28 4.22
C TRP A 298 21.03 -13.19 4.57
N GLN A 299 21.43 -12.00 4.99
CA GLN A 299 22.77 -11.71 5.49
C GLN A 299 22.63 -11.07 6.87
N ASP A 300 23.26 -11.66 7.89
CA ASP A 300 23.15 -11.20 9.28
C ASP A 300 21.68 -11.02 9.75
N GLY A 301 20.81 -11.97 9.38
CA GLY A 301 19.37 -11.96 9.71
C GLY A 301 18.55 -10.90 9.01
N LYS A 302 19.09 -10.19 7.99
CA LYS A 302 18.40 -9.16 7.22
C LYS A 302 18.36 -9.53 5.75
N LEU A 303 17.27 -9.14 5.08
CA LEU A 303 17.16 -9.31 3.63
C LEU A 303 18.29 -8.60 2.88
N ASN A 304 18.93 -9.30 1.98
CA ASN A 304 19.97 -8.81 1.11
C ASN A 304 19.39 -7.81 0.10
N ARG A 305 19.73 -6.52 0.28
CA ARG A 305 19.23 -5.42 -0.55
C ARG A 305 19.52 -5.58 -2.04
N HIS A 306 20.56 -6.32 -2.40
CA HIS A 306 20.97 -6.54 -3.78
C HIS A 306 20.10 -7.58 -4.49
N LEU A 307 19.32 -8.38 -3.75
CA LEU A 307 18.45 -9.43 -4.27
C LEU A 307 16.95 -9.10 -4.17
N ILE A 308 16.58 -8.03 -3.45
CA ILE A 308 15.19 -7.57 -3.37
C ILE A 308 14.72 -7.10 -4.73
N ALA A 309 13.56 -7.56 -5.18
CA ALA A 309 12.89 -7.19 -6.43
C ALA A 309 13.75 -7.37 -7.69
N ARG A 310 14.59 -8.40 -7.71
CA ARG A 310 15.42 -8.79 -8.85
C ARG A 310 14.82 -9.97 -9.60
N GLY A 311 15.23 -10.13 -10.87
CA GLY A 311 14.88 -11.29 -11.69
C GLY A 311 15.52 -12.59 -11.20
N CYS A 312 14.96 -13.72 -11.61
CA CYS A 312 15.45 -15.04 -11.21
C CYS A 312 16.91 -15.30 -11.66
N GLU A 313 17.36 -14.71 -12.77
CA GLU A 313 18.74 -14.83 -13.22
C GLU A 313 19.76 -14.29 -12.20
N ILE A 314 19.41 -13.21 -11.52
CA ILE A 314 20.27 -12.61 -10.46
C ILE A 314 20.21 -13.46 -9.20
N LEU A 315 19.02 -13.93 -8.82
CA LEU A 315 18.83 -14.80 -7.67
C LEU A 315 19.56 -16.13 -7.85
N ALA A 316 19.40 -16.76 -9.02
CA ALA A 316 20.05 -18.04 -9.34
C ALA A 316 21.57 -17.92 -9.33
N LYS A 317 22.12 -16.85 -9.89
CA LYS A 317 23.57 -16.60 -9.85
C LYS A 317 24.07 -16.38 -8.41
N ALA A 318 23.34 -15.63 -7.60
CA ALA A 318 23.73 -15.36 -6.21
C ALA A 318 23.69 -16.60 -5.31
N ALA A 319 22.76 -17.51 -5.58
CA ALA A 319 22.57 -18.78 -4.84
C ALA A 319 23.25 -19.99 -5.49
N ASP A 320 24.05 -19.78 -6.54
CA ASP A 320 24.72 -20.85 -7.30
C ASP A 320 23.76 -21.97 -7.72
N LEU A 321 22.66 -21.59 -8.39
CA LEU A 321 21.62 -22.51 -8.85
C LEU A 321 21.87 -22.91 -10.32
N PRO A 322 21.27 -24.04 -10.78
CA PRO A 322 21.31 -24.44 -12.19
C PRO A 322 20.72 -23.39 -13.12
N ALA A 323 21.13 -23.43 -14.38
CA ALA A 323 20.64 -22.50 -15.41
C ALA A 323 19.10 -22.49 -15.54
N ALA A 324 18.44 -23.63 -15.32
CA ALA A 324 16.98 -23.74 -15.31
C ALA A 324 16.31 -22.82 -14.28
N ALA A 325 16.91 -22.63 -13.11
CA ALA A 325 16.41 -21.69 -12.09
C ALA A 325 16.51 -20.23 -12.55
N GLY A 326 17.56 -19.89 -13.31
CA GLY A 326 17.79 -18.52 -13.81
C GLY A 326 16.81 -18.10 -14.91
N VAL A 327 16.23 -19.03 -15.66
CA VAL A 327 15.23 -18.77 -16.70
C VAL A 327 13.80 -18.96 -16.23
N ALA A 328 13.61 -19.46 -15.00
CA ALA A 328 12.29 -19.60 -14.40
C ALA A 328 11.66 -18.24 -14.14
N LYS A 329 10.32 -18.20 -14.05
CA LYS A 329 9.59 -16.98 -13.70
C LYS A 329 9.68 -16.65 -12.21
N PHE A 330 9.68 -17.70 -11.36
CA PHE A 330 9.87 -17.61 -9.91
C PHE A 330 10.44 -18.91 -9.37
N LEU A 331 11.04 -18.84 -8.19
CA LEU A 331 11.60 -19.98 -7.47
C LEU A 331 10.60 -20.45 -6.41
N MET A 332 10.42 -21.76 -6.28
CA MET A 332 9.63 -22.39 -5.23
C MET A 332 10.56 -23.05 -4.21
N VAL A 333 10.37 -22.72 -2.93
CA VAL A 333 11.09 -23.32 -1.81
C VAL A 333 10.08 -23.99 -0.88
N GLU A 334 10.31 -25.25 -0.56
CA GLU A 334 9.49 -25.96 0.42
C GLU A 334 10.03 -25.70 1.83
N ASP A 335 9.14 -25.44 2.78
CA ASP A 335 9.45 -25.24 4.19
C ASP A 335 8.31 -25.86 5.03
N GLU A 336 8.62 -26.27 6.27
CA GLU A 336 7.66 -26.90 7.18
C GLU A 336 7.31 -26.02 8.38
N GLY A 337 8.11 -24.98 8.63
CA GLY A 337 8.03 -24.16 9.84
C GLY A 337 7.68 -22.70 9.58
N VAL A 338 7.40 -22.00 10.68
CA VAL A 338 7.13 -20.56 10.71
C VAL A 338 7.91 -19.94 11.87
N GLY A 339 8.52 -18.80 11.64
CA GLY A 339 9.21 -18.06 12.71
C GLY A 339 10.65 -17.68 12.36
N PRO A 340 11.43 -17.22 13.34
CA PRO A 340 12.79 -16.74 13.12
C PRO A 340 13.74 -17.79 12.54
N ASP A 341 13.55 -19.06 12.88
CA ASP A 341 14.36 -20.19 12.40
C ASP A 341 13.92 -20.67 11.00
N HIS A 342 12.82 -20.10 10.47
CA HIS A 342 12.24 -20.37 9.17
C HIS A 342 12.07 -19.07 8.39
N PRO A 343 13.16 -18.45 7.91
CA PRO A 343 13.11 -17.10 7.33
C PRO A 343 12.24 -17.01 6.08
N PHE A 344 12.03 -18.13 5.37
CA PHE A 344 11.11 -18.18 4.24
C PHE A 344 9.65 -17.91 4.61
N SER A 345 9.27 -18.01 5.89
CA SER A 345 7.93 -17.68 6.37
C SER A 345 7.65 -16.16 6.42
N GLY A 346 8.70 -15.32 6.42
CA GLY A 346 8.61 -13.86 6.41
C GLY A 346 8.48 -13.26 5.00
N GLU A 347 8.21 -11.95 4.92
CA GLU A 347 8.17 -11.19 3.66
C GLU A 347 9.55 -11.18 3.00
N LYS A 348 9.62 -11.58 1.73
CA LYS A 348 10.88 -11.70 0.97
C LYS A 348 11.10 -10.60 -0.06
N LEU A 349 10.04 -9.92 -0.52
CA LEU A 349 10.10 -8.94 -1.62
C LEU A 349 10.93 -9.45 -2.81
N SER A 350 10.78 -10.71 -3.16
CA SER A 350 11.56 -11.39 -4.18
C SER A 350 10.73 -12.43 -4.94
N LEU A 351 11.26 -12.93 -6.05
CA LEU A 351 10.64 -13.97 -6.86
C LEU A 351 10.79 -15.38 -6.23
N VAL A 352 10.75 -15.45 -4.90
CA VAL A 352 10.76 -16.72 -4.14
C VAL A 352 9.40 -16.92 -3.48
N LEU A 353 8.72 -18.00 -3.83
CA LEU A 353 7.45 -18.44 -3.27
C LEU A 353 7.71 -19.61 -2.32
N THR A 354 7.30 -19.48 -1.06
CA THR A 354 7.39 -20.60 -0.12
C THR A 354 6.17 -21.49 -0.27
N VAL A 355 6.38 -22.79 -0.36
CA VAL A 355 5.35 -23.82 -0.51
C VAL A 355 5.26 -24.63 0.76
N TYR A 356 4.06 -24.68 1.34
CA TYR A 356 3.73 -25.45 2.54
C TYR A 356 2.67 -26.49 2.23
N ARG A 357 2.67 -27.58 2.99
CA ARG A 357 1.70 -28.66 2.91
C ARG A 357 0.81 -28.65 4.15
N ALA A 358 -0.49 -28.84 4.00
CA ALA A 358 -1.45 -28.93 5.09
C ALA A 358 -2.37 -30.12 4.90
N ALA A 359 -2.64 -30.87 5.97
CA ALA A 359 -3.45 -32.09 5.91
C ALA A 359 -4.90 -31.80 5.45
N ASP A 360 -5.47 -30.67 5.88
CA ASP A 360 -6.84 -30.25 5.58
C ASP A 360 -6.97 -28.72 5.67
N PHE A 361 -8.15 -28.20 5.37
CA PHE A 361 -8.44 -26.76 5.42
C PHE A 361 -8.27 -26.17 6.83
N ALA A 362 -8.61 -26.93 7.90
CA ALA A 362 -8.43 -26.44 9.26
C ALA A 362 -6.94 -26.32 9.63
N ALA A 363 -6.11 -27.25 9.17
CA ALA A 363 -4.67 -27.17 9.32
C ALA A 363 -4.06 -26.03 8.51
N ALA A 364 -4.50 -25.83 7.25
CA ALA A 364 -4.08 -24.72 6.39
C ALA A 364 -4.42 -23.37 7.03
N LYS A 365 -5.62 -23.21 7.57
CA LYS A 365 -6.06 -22.01 8.26
C LYS A 365 -5.18 -21.70 9.49
N ARG A 366 -4.87 -22.71 10.34
CA ARG A 366 -3.98 -22.52 11.49
C ARG A 366 -2.56 -22.15 11.05
N HIS A 367 -2.06 -22.78 9.99
CA HIS A 367 -0.73 -22.49 9.44
C HIS A 367 -0.64 -21.05 8.92
N VAL A 368 -1.64 -20.61 8.14
CA VAL A 368 -1.74 -19.24 7.65
C VAL A 368 -1.82 -18.22 8.80
N GLN A 369 -2.59 -18.52 9.86
CA GLN A 369 -2.62 -17.67 11.05
C GLN A 369 -1.23 -17.56 11.71
N SER A 370 -0.48 -18.67 11.81
CA SER A 370 0.89 -18.64 12.36
C SER A 370 1.83 -17.76 11.51
N ILE A 371 1.72 -17.82 10.18
CA ILE A 371 2.48 -16.94 9.27
C ILE A 371 2.15 -15.47 9.54
N LEU A 372 0.87 -15.15 9.65
CA LEU A 372 0.39 -13.77 9.90
C LEU A 372 0.81 -13.27 11.27
N ASP A 373 0.78 -14.12 12.30
CA ASP A 373 1.22 -13.79 13.66
C ASP A 373 2.73 -13.54 13.74
N HIS A 374 3.50 -14.26 12.91
CA HIS A 374 4.94 -14.02 12.79
C HIS A 374 5.22 -12.71 12.08
N GLN A 375 4.60 -12.49 10.91
CA GLN A 375 4.73 -11.26 10.13
C GLN A 375 3.52 -11.09 9.19
N GLY A 376 3.03 -9.87 9.03
CA GLY A 376 1.95 -9.54 8.12
C GLY A 376 0.56 -9.49 8.76
N ALA A 377 0.48 -9.48 10.09
CA ALA A 377 -0.79 -9.36 10.80
C ALA A 377 -1.65 -8.22 10.22
N GLY A 378 -2.94 -8.50 10.06
CA GLY A 378 -3.92 -7.54 9.53
C GLY A 378 -3.85 -7.29 8.03
N HIS A 379 -2.82 -7.74 7.29
CA HIS A 379 -2.68 -7.37 5.89
C HIS A 379 -3.74 -8.04 5.00
N SER A 380 -3.58 -9.28 4.63
CA SER A 380 -4.52 -10.00 3.76
C SER A 380 -4.15 -11.48 3.60
N VAL A 381 -5.11 -12.29 3.18
CA VAL A 381 -4.95 -13.69 2.82
C VAL A 381 -5.65 -13.96 1.49
N GLY A 382 -5.10 -14.88 0.69
CA GLY A 382 -5.73 -15.40 -0.51
C GLY A 382 -6.23 -16.83 -0.30
N ILE A 383 -7.26 -17.21 -1.06
CA ILE A 383 -7.69 -18.60 -1.20
C ILE A 383 -8.13 -18.89 -2.63
N HIS A 384 -7.71 -20.01 -3.17
CA HIS A 384 -8.23 -20.59 -4.40
C HIS A 384 -9.09 -21.80 -4.03
N THR A 385 -10.38 -21.74 -4.33
CA THR A 385 -11.39 -22.73 -3.94
C THR A 385 -12.64 -22.60 -4.81
N ALA A 386 -13.38 -23.68 -4.97
CA ALA A 386 -14.75 -23.65 -5.47
C ALA A 386 -15.80 -23.54 -4.35
N ASP A 387 -15.38 -23.70 -3.08
CA ASP A 387 -16.24 -23.61 -1.91
C ASP A 387 -16.24 -22.19 -1.33
N SER A 388 -17.35 -21.47 -1.48
CA SER A 388 -17.51 -20.10 -0.98
C SER A 388 -17.47 -19.99 0.55
N ASP A 389 -17.82 -21.05 1.29
CA ASP A 389 -17.89 -21.03 2.74
C ASP A 389 -16.50 -21.04 3.37
N GLN A 390 -15.51 -21.58 2.69
CA GLN A 390 -14.11 -21.49 3.14
C GLN A 390 -13.61 -20.04 3.14
N GLY A 391 -13.95 -19.24 2.12
CA GLY A 391 -13.60 -17.82 2.10
C GLY A 391 -14.26 -17.04 3.25
N ARG A 392 -15.51 -17.38 3.60
CA ARG A 392 -16.21 -16.80 4.75
C ARG A 392 -15.57 -17.19 6.06
N ALA A 393 -15.23 -18.47 6.25
CA ALA A 393 -14.55 -18.94 7.45
C ALA A 393 -13.20 -18.24 7.68
N LEU A 394 -12.42 -17.98 6.61
CA LEU A 394 -11.21 -17.18 6.72
C LEU A 394 -11.50 -15.74 7.16
N ALA A 395 -12.56 -15.13 6.63
CA ALA A 395 -12.93 -13.75 6.97
C ALA A 395 -13.43 -13.61 8.41
N GLU A 396 -14.09 -14.62 8.94
CA GLU A 396 -14.60 -14.65 10.33
C GLU A 396 -13.52 -14.93 11.35
N GLU A 397 -12.55 -15.80 11.03
CA GLU A 397 -11.64 -16.33 12.02
C GLU A 397 -10.23 -15.71 11.99
N LEU A 398 -9.75 -15.24 10.81
CA LEU A 398 -8.40 -14.70 10.70
C LEU A 398 -8.35 -13.19 11.00
N LYS A 399 -7.26 -12.77 11.62
CA LYS A 399 -6.99 -11.34 11.90
C LYS A 399 -6.39 -10.64 10.68
N VAL A 400 -7.19 -10.49 9.62
CA VAL A 400 -6.82 -9.83 8.36
C VAL A 400 -7.91 -8.86 7.92
N VAL A 401 -7.52 -7.79 7.25
CA VAL A 401 -8.46 -6.79 6.70
C VAL A 401 -9.11 -7.29 5.40
N ARG A 402 -8.45 -8.16 4.65
CA ARG A 402 -8.92 -8.61 3.32
C ARG A 402 -8.70 -10.10 3.13
N VAL A 403 -9.74 -10.78 2.67
CA VAL A 403 -9.69 -12.14 2.15
C VAL A 403 -9.99 -12.08 0.65
N LEU A 404 -9.10 -12.55 -0.20
CA LEU A 404 -9.28 -12.57 -1.64
C LEU A 404 -9.54 -14.01 -2.12
N VAL A 405 -10.69 -14.22 -2.72
CA VAL A 405 -11.10 -15.53 -3.26
C VAL A 405 -10.87 -15.55 -4.78
N ASN A 406 -10.10 -16.52 -5.25
CA ASN A 406 -9.83 -16.77 -6.68
C ASN A 406 -9.28 -15.55 -7.43
N GLN A 407 -8.41 -14.75 -6.80
CA GLN A 407 -7.82 -13.56 -7.41
C GLN A 407 -6.30 -13.60 -7.39
N ALA A 408 -5.67 -13.03 -8.43
CA ALA A 408 -4.25 -12.69 -8.40
C ALA A 408 -4.04 -11.56 -7.38
N HIS A 409 -3.37 -11.84 -6.28
CA HIS A 409 -3.40 -11.02 -5.06
C HIS A 409 -2.86 -9.60 -5.27
N THR A 410 -1.74 -9.44 -5.98
CA THR A 410 -1.17 -8.12 -6.32
C THR A 410 -2.15 -7.23 -7.09
N PHE A 411 -2.98 -7.84 -7.95
CA PHE A 411 -3.96 -7.10 -8.76
C PHE A 411 -5.29 -6.87 -8.04
N GLY A 412 -5.63 -7.68 -7.03
CA GLY A 412 -6.89 -7.60 -6.29
C GLY A 412 -6.83 -6.73 -5.03
N ASN A 413 -5.81 -6.92 -4.20
CA ASN A 413 -5.74 -6.40 -2.83
C ASN A 413 -5.77 -4.87 -2.71
N GLY A 414 -5.09 -4.17 -3.60
CA GLY A 414 -5.11 -2.70 -3.67
C GLY A 414 -6.16 -2.17 -4.66
N GLY A 415 -7.30 -2.81 -4.78
CA GLY A 415 -8.38 -2.47 -5.72
C GLY A 415 -8.18 -3.06 -7.12
N SER A 416 -9.29 -3.45 -7.73
CA SER A 416 -9.36 -4.00 -9.09
C SER A 416 -10.58 -3.47 -9.84
N PHE A 417 -10.56 -3.58 -11.17
CA PHE A 417 -11.75 -3.36 -12.00
C PHE A 417 -12.76 -4.52 -11.89
N THR A 418 -12.35 -5.63 -11.27
CA THR A 418 -13.15 -6.84 -11.08
C THR A 418 -13.51 -7.12 -9.62
N ASN A 419 -13.25 -6.20 -8.70
CA ASN A 419 -13.71 -6.26 -7.31
C ASN A 419 -14.11 -4.87 -6.79
N GLY A 420 -14.77 -4.82 -5.62
CA GLY A 420 -15.32 -3.62 -5.02
C GLY A 420 -14.35 -2.82 -4.12
N LEU A 421 -13.09 -3.26 -3.97
CA LEU A 421 -12.12 -2.53 -3.16
C LEU A 421 -11.67 -1.23 -3.84
N ASN A 422 -11.55 -0.15 -3.06
CA ASN A 422 -10.97 1.10 -3.56
C ASN A 422 -9.54 0.89 -4.06
N PHE A 423 -9.22 1.50 -5.21
CA PHE A 423 -7.86 1.50 -5.72
C PHE A 423 -6.93 2.33 -4.85
N THR A 424 -5.85 1.69 -4.40
CA THR A 424 -4.83 2.32 -3.57
C THR A 424 -3.46 1.67 -3.74
N LEU A 425 -2.43 2.36 -3.30
CA LEU A 425 -1.07 1.86 -3.06
C LEU A 425 -0.73 1.85 -1.55
N SER A 426 -1.74 2.07 -0.69
CA SER A 426 -1.59 2.14 0.77
C SER A 426 -2.73 1.36 1.42
N MET A 427 -2.44 0.13 1.85
CA MET A 427 -3.42 -0.81 2.38
C MET A 427 -3.32 -0.86 3.89
N GLY A 428 -4.32 -0.30 4.59
CA GLY A 428 -4.41 -0.37 6.04
C GLY A 428 -4.58 -1.81 6.52
N CYS A 429 -3.99 -2.12 7.66
CA CYS A 429 -3.95 -3.45 8.25
C CYS A 429 -4.65 -3.53 9.62
N GLY A 430 -5.34 -2.46 10.02
CA GLY A 430 -6.05 -2.37 11.29
C GLY A 430 -5.13 -2.38 12.51
N THR A 431 -5.74 -2.40 13.68
CA THR A 431 -5.02 -2.44 14.96
C THR A 431 -4.19 -3.70 15.15
N TRP A 432 -4.49 -4.78 14.43
CA TRP A 432 -3.68 -6.00 14.40
C TRP A 432 -2.23 -5.77 13.96
N ALA A 433 -2.01 -4.77 13.09
CA ALA A 433 -0.69 -4.33 12.65
C ALA A 433 -0.27 -2.97 13.25
N GLY A 434 -0.99 -2.48 14.25
CA GLY A 434 -0.77 -1.14 14.81
C GLY A 434 -1.09 -0.02 13.82
N ASN A 435 -2.02 -0.24 12.89
CA ASN A 435 -2.48 0.78 11.95
C ASN A 435 -3.78 1.43 12.44
N SER A 436 -3.98 2.71 12.10
CA SER A 436 -5.17 3.47 12.46
C SER A 436 -6.38 3.21 11.54
N ILE A 437 -6.18 2.52 10.42
CA ILE A 437 -7.25 2.18 9.46
C ILE A 437 -7.24 0.69 9.14
N SER A 438 -8.43 0.11 8.94
CA SER A 438 -8.67 -1.28 8.54
C SER A 438 -9.28 -1.40 7.15
N GLU A 439 -8.89 -0.53 6.23
CA GLU A 439 -9.36 -0.52 4.84
C GLU A 439 -8.29 0.02 3.89
N ASN A 440 -8.56 -0.03 2.60
CA ASN A 440 -7.75 0.64 1.59
C ASN A 440 -7.84 2.15 1.78
N LEU A 441 -6.67 2.81 1.87
CA LEU A 441 -6.60 4.27 1.98
C LEU A 441 -7.41 4.90 0.83
N ASN A 442 -8.33 5.80 1.16
CA ASN A 442 -9.23 6.46 0.22
C ASN A 442 -9.52 7.91 0.65
N TYR A 443 -10.39 8.61 -0.07
CA TYR A 443 -10.71 10.03 0.15
C TYR A 443 -11.23 10.34 1.57
N ARG A 444 -11.93 9.40 2.23
CA ARG A 444 -12.52 9.62 3.57
C ARG A 444 -11.48 9.98 4.62
N HIS A 445 -10.26 9.49 4.44
CA HIS A 445 -9.15 9.77 5.34
C HIS A 445 -8.53 11.16 5.14
N PHE A 446 -8.96 11.88 4.10
CA PHE A 446 -8.46 13.21 3.74
C PHE A 446 -9.52 14.30 3.87
N ILE A 447 -10.62 14.02 4.56
CA ILE A 447 -11.67 15.00 4.88
C ILE A 447 -11.99 14.94 6.37
N ASN A 448 -12.35 16.10 6.94
CA ASN A 448 -13.11 16.20 8.17
C ASN A 448 -14.59 16.31 7.84
N VAL A 449 -15.46 15.94 8.78
CA VAL A 449 -16.92 16.01 8.62
C VAL A 449 -17.51 16.92 9.67
N THR A 450 -18.24 17.96 9.24
CA THR A 450 -19.08 18.75 10.12
C THR A 450 -20.50 18.22 10.06
N HIS A 451 -21.09 17.94 11.21
CA HIS A 451 -22.48 17.52 11.34
C HIS A 451 -23.35 18.73 11.70
N LEU A 452 -24.32 19.04 10.83
CA LEU A 452 -25.46 19.89 11.18
C LEU A 452 -26.55 18.97 11.73
N VAL A 453 -26.94 19.19 12.97
CA VAL A 453 -27.90 18.32 13.65
C VAL A 453 -29.15 19.13 13.94
N THR A 454 -30.31 18.65 13.52
CA THR A 454 -31.62 19.21 13.82
C THR A 454 -32.42 18.26 14.72
N GLU A 455 -33.33 18.82 15.50
CA GLU A 455 -34.21 18.02 16.37
C GLU A 455 -35.12 17.13 15.54
N ILE A 456 -35.30 15.89 15.99
CA ILE A 456 -36.23 14.91 15.44
C ILE A 456 -37.24 14.51 16.52
N PRO A 457 -38.37 13.87 16.17
CA PRO A 457 -39.26 13.28 17.16
C PRO A 457 -38.50 12.34 18.11
N GLU A 458 -38.91 12.31 19.38
CA GLU A 458 -38.25 11.47 20.38
C GLU A 458 -38.27 9.98 19.97
N ASP A 459 -37.08 9.40 19.78
CA ASP A 459 -36.86 7.98 19.49
C ASP A 459 -36.31 7.27 20.75
N ARG A 460 -37.11 7.30 21.81
CA ARG A 460 -36.78 6.66 23.10
C ARG A 460 -37.43 5.29 23.19
N PRO A 461 -36.62 4.20 23.20
CA PRO A 461 -37.18 2.87 23.41
C PRO A 461 -37.72 2.69 24.84
N SER A 462 -38.71 1.82 25.05
CA SER A 462 -39.12 1.43 26.39
C SER A 462 -38.01 0.62 27.10
N GLU A 463 -37.99 0.68 28.43
CA GLU A 463 -37.04 -0.14 29.21
C GLU A 463 -37.22 -1.64 28.92
N GLU A 464 -38.49 -2.09 28.75
CA GLU A 464 -38.81 -3.45 28.39
C GLU A 464 -38.19 -3.86 27.03
N ALA A 465 -38.24 -2.97 26.03
CA ALA A 465 -37.65 -3.24 24.71
C ALA A 465 -36.11 -3.38 24.77
N VAL A 466 -35.47 -2.66 25.69
CA VAL A 466 -34.01 -2.69 25.83
C VAL A 466 -33.53 -3.76 26.81
N PHE A 467 -34.20 -3.91 27.94
CA PHE A 467 -33.74 -4.73 29.04
C PHE A 467 -34.55 -6.02 29.23
N GLY A 468 -35.69 -6.20 28.56
CA GLY A 468 -36.63 -7.31 28.81
C GLY A 468 -35.96 -8.68 28.76
N ALA A 469 -35.17 -8.97 27.69
CA ALA A 469 -34.44 -10.22 27.57
C ALA A 469 -33.37 -10.43 28.66
N TYR A 470 -32.76 -9.33 29.14
CA TYR A 470 -31.80 -9.39 30.25
C TYR A 470 -32.51 -9.69 31.57
N TRP A 471 -33.64 -9.01 31.81
CA TRP A 471 -34.45 -9.23 33.05
C TRP A 471 -35.06 -10.63 33.11
N GLU A 472 -35.54 -11.16 31.98
CA GLU A 472 -35.99 -12.54 31.92
C GLU A 472 -34.95 -13.56 32.33
N LYS A 473 -33.68 -13.30 31.97
CA LYS A 473 -32.57 -14.22 32.24
C LYS A 473 -31.96 -14.06 33.63
N TYR A 474 -31.85 -12.82 34.12
CA TYR A 474 -31.06 -12.50 35.32
C TYR A 474 -31.87 -11.84 36.44
N GLY A 475 -33.15 -11.57 36.22
CA GLY A 475 -33.98 -10.79 37.14
C GLY A 475 -33.84 -9.28 36.93
N ARG A 476 -34.82 -8.56 37.41
CA ARG A 476 -34.86 -7.07 37.39
C ARG A 476 -34.17 -6.47 38.59
#